data_2ec3b3d5bc37ab2e8adc917e61863241
#
_entry.id   2ec3b3d5bc37ab2e8adc917e61863241
#
_cell.length_a   1.000
_cell.length_b   1.000
_cell.length_c   1.000
_cell.angle_alpha   90.00
_cell.angle_beta   90.00
_cell.angle_gamma   90.00
#
_symmetry.space_group_name_H-M   'P 1'
#
loop_
_entity.id
_entity.type
_entity.pdbx_description
1 polymer ?
#
loop_
_entity_poly.entity_id
_entity_poly.type
_entity_poly.pdbx_seq_one_letter_code
_entity_poly.pdbx_strand_id
1 'polypeptide(L)'
;MKNLHYSTFLAIAFMTLFASCALDDDSYKSIPSQNILESRIAELYGSKMALIQPLATDFNLIPNDVNNPLTLAKVNLGKLLFHETGLAMNPNMNEGMHTYSCASCHHAEAGFQSGLLQGIGEGGMGFGIAGEGRFKNSLYQEADLDVQPIRTPSTLNVAYQDVMLWNGQFGATGTNEGTEANWTTGTPKEV
;
A
#
# COMPACT_ATOMS: atom_id res chain seq x y z
N MET A 1 -3.73 40.17 54.45
CA MET A 1 -3.72 38.71 54.75
C MET A 1 -4.61 37.86 53.81
N LYS A 2 -5.61 38.37 53.13
CA LYS A 2 -6.46 37.60 52.20
C LYS A 2 -5.77 37.18 50.88
N ASN A 3 -4.80 37.97 50.40
CA ASN A 3 -4.12 37.70 49.13
C ASN A 3 -3.04 36.61 49.19
N LEU A 4 -2.57 36.29 50.40
CA LEU A 4 -1.55 35.27 50.59
C LEU A 4 -2.11 33.85 50.45
N HIS A 5 -3.37 33.65 50.82
CA HIS A 5 -4.04 32.37 50.73
C HIS A 5 -4.42 32.02 49.27
N TYR A 6 -4.76 32.98 48.42
CA TYR A 6 -5.05 32.75 47.01
C TYR A 6 -3.79 32.34 46.25
N SER A 7 -2.66 32.97 46.54
CA SER A 7 -1.38 32.65 45.90
C SER A 7 -0.89 31.22 46.22
N THR A 8 -1.06 30.79 47.47
CA THR A 8 -0.70 29.41 47.89
C THR A 8 -1.64 28.37 47.27
N PHE A 9 -2.94 28.63 47.18
CA PHE A 9 -3.90 27.73 46.54
C PHE A 9 -3.64 27.60 45.03
N LEU A 10 -3.28 28.70 44.36
CA LEU A 10 -2.95 28.67 42.92
C LEU A 10 -1.65 27.91 42.65
N ALA A 11 -0.65 28.05 43.50
CA ALA A 11 0.62 27.32 43.39
C ALA A 11 0.46 25.81 43.62
N ILE A 12 -0.40 25.41 44.58
CA ILE A 12 -0.70 23.99 44.85
C ILE A 12 -1.52 23.38 43.69
N ALA A 13 -2.50 24.12 43.13
CA ALA A 13 -3.29 23.69 41.98
C ALA A 13 -2.45 23.55 40.73
N PHE A 14 -1.42 24.40 40.54
CA PHE A 14 -0.49 24.32 39.40
C PHE A 14 0.50 23.16 39.55
N MET A 15 0.91 22.82 40.78
CA MET A 15 1.80 21.67 41.02
C MET A 15 1.06 20.32 40.79
N THR A 16 -0.24 20.24 41.06
CA THR A 16 -0.99 19.01 40.81
C THR A 16 -1.24 18.71 39.35
N LEU A 17 -1.22 19.75 38.47
CA LEU A 17 -1.37 19.57 37.04
C LEU A 17 -0.14 18.94 36.35
N PHE A 18 1.05 19.04 36.96
CA PHE A 18 2.26 18.42 36.43
C PHE A 18 2.56 17.03 37.01
N ALA A 19 1.88 16.61 38.03
CA ALA A 19 2.05 15.28 38.66
C ALA A 19 1.35 14.16 37.86
N SER A 20 0.50 14.49 36.90
CA SER A 20 -0.31 13.50 36.15
C SER A 20 0.47 12.76 35.06
N CYS A 21 1.69 13.20 34.71
CA CYS A 21 2.51 12.54 33.68
C CYS A 21 3.72 11.75 34.25
N ALA A 22 3.83 11.64 35.58
CA ALA A 22 4.99 11.02 36.21
C ALA A 22 4.73 9.64 36.84
N LEU A 23 3.62 9.00 36.50
CA LEU A 23 3.27 7.66 37.00
C LEU A 23 3.18 6.64 35.83
N ASP A 24 4.08 6.75 34.86
CA ASP A 24 4.49 5.54 34.15
C ASP A 24 5.49 4.83 35.08
N ASP A 25 4.94 3.92 35.87
CA ASP A 25 5.74 2.96 36.60
C ASP A 25 6.44 2.07 35.57
N ASP A 26 7.73 2.34 35.33
CA ASP A 26 8.64 1.52 34.51
C ASP A 26 8.82 0.10 35.06
N SER A 27 8.06 -0.31 36.04
CA SER A 27 7.85 -1.69 36.42
C SER A 27 6.88 -2.39 35.44
N TYR A 28 7.05 -2.20 34.13
CA TYR A 28 6.52 -3.15 33.16
C TYR A 28 7.33 -4.44 33.35
N LYS A 29 7.02 -5.15 34.43
CA LYS A 29 7.42 -6.55 34.61
C LYS A 29 7.06 -7.20 33.30
N SER A 30 8.05 -7.73 32.61
CA SER A 30 7.88 -8.52 31.41
C SER A 30 6.64 -9.41 31.56
N ILE A 31 5.55 -8.96 30.97
CA ILE A 31 4.27 -9.64 31.11
C ILE A 31 4.48 -11.05 30.57
N PRO A 32 3.95 -12.09 31.20
CA PRO A 32 3.93 -13.44 30.64
C PRO A 32 3.43 -13.52 29.20
N SER A 33 2.73 -12.48 28.72
CA SER A 33 2.27 -12.30 27.36
C SER A 33 3.39 -12.31 26.29
N GLN A 34 4.61 -11.85 26.59
CA GLN A 34 5.71 -11.93 25.60
C GLN A 34 6.10 -13.40 25.34
N ASN A 35 6.17 -14.21 26.37
CA ASN A 35 6.46 -15.64 26.23
C ASN A 35 5.32 -16.37 25.51
N ILE A 36 4.07 -15.96 25.76
CA ILE A 36 2.88 -16.51 25.08
C ILE A 36 2.91 -16.15 23.61
N LEU A 37 3.20 -14.89 23.26
CA LEU A 37 3.30 -14.44 21.88
C LEU A 37 4.44 -15.16 21.14
N GLU A 38 5.62 -15.25 21.75
CA GLU A 38 6.76 -15.94 21.15
C GLU A 38 6.47 -17.44 20.94
N SER A 39 5.86 -18.10 21.92
CA SER A 39 5.44 -19.49 21.78
C SER A 39 4.43 -19.67 20.65
N ARG A 40 3.47 -18.74 20.54
CA ARG A 40 2.46 -18.78 19.47
C ARG A 40 3.07 -18.53 18.08
N ILE A 41 4.01 -17.60 17.97
CA ILE A 41 4.75 -17.37 16.74
C ILE A 41 5.55 -18.63 16.34
N ALA A 42 6.25 -19.25 17.31
CA ALA A 42 7.01 -20.47 17.05
C ALA A 42 6.11 -21.65 16.63
N GLU A 43 4.94 -21.78 17.24
CA GLU A 43 3.94 -22.79 16.88
C GLU A 43 3.41 -22.61 15.45
N LEU A 44 3.05 -21.37 15.08
CA LEU A 44 2.41 -21.08 13.79
C LEU A 44 3.41 -20.98 12.63
N TYR A 45 4.59 -20.43 12.88
CA TYR A 45 5.56 -20.06 11.84
C TYR A 45 6.94 -20.69 12.02
N GLY A 46 7.12 -21.52 13.04
CA GLY A 46 8.40 -22.16 13.37
C GLY A 46 9.38 -21.24 14.10
N SER A 47 9.45 -19.97 13.74
CA SER A 47 10.31 -18.99 14.42
C SER A 47 9.92 -17.56 14.09
N LYS A 48 10.40 -16.59 14.88
CA LYS A 48 10.29 -15.15 14.56
C LYS A 48 10.94 -14.79 13.22
N MET A 49 11.97 -15.53 12.80
CA MET A 49 12.68 -15.26 11.54
C MET A 49 11.77 -15.43 10.33
N ALA A 50 10.77 -16.31 10.40
CA ALA A 50 9.78 -16.49 9.33
C ALA A 50 8.91 -15.25 9.09
N LEU A 51 8.82 -14.33 10.06
CA LEU A 51 8.07 -13.09 9.97
C LEU A 51 8.94 -11.90 9.56
N ILE A 52 10.24 -12.09 9.39
CA ILE A 52 11.14 -11.03 8.93
C ILE A 52 11.07 -10.97 7.42
N GLN A 53 10.64 -9.82 6.92
CA GLN A 53 10.60 -9.57 5.50
C GLN A 53 12.02 -9.62 4.90
N PRO A 54 12.25 -10.33 3.79
CA PRO A 54 13.54 -10.36 3.12
C PRO A 54 13.92 -8.96 2.61
N LEU A 55 15.21 -8.72 2.44
CA LEU A 55 15.67 -7.51 1.78
C LEU A 55 15.20 -7.49 0.33
N ALA A 56 15.05 -6.29 -0.23
CA ALA A 56 14.62 -6.11 -1.62
C ALA A 56 15.58 -6.72 -2.66
N THR A 57 16.76 -7.16 -2.24
CA THR A 57 17.76 -7.85 -3.05
C THR A 57 17.81 -9.35 -2.84
N ASP A 58 17.08 -9.87 -1.87
CA ASP A 58 17.06 -11.30 -1.52
C ASP A 58 16.02 -12.04 -2.38
N PHE A 59 16.18 -11.95 -3.69
CA PHE A 59 15.20 -12.43 -4.68
C PHE A 59 14.77 -13.87 -4.48
N ASN A 60 15.66 -14.75 -3.96
CA ASN A 60 15.35 -16.15 -3.70
C ASN A 60 14.38 -16.35 -2.52
N LEU A 61 14.22 -15.33 -1.66
CA LEU A 61 13.33 -15.36 -0.50
C LEU A 61 12.00 -14.69 -0.77
N ILE A 62 11.89 -13.98 -1.90
CA ILE A 62 10.64 -13.35 -2.34
C ILE A 62 9.86 -14.40 -3.15
N PRO A 63 8.57 -14.65 -2.85
CA PRO A 63 7.74 -15.56 -3.66
C PRO A 63 7.78 -15.15 -5.14
N ASN A 64 8.05 -16.12 -6.01
CA ASN A 64 8.14 -15.91 -7.44
C ASN A 64 7.94 -17.24 -8.19
N ASP A 65 7.67 -17.17 -9.49
CA ASP A 65 7.58 -18.34 -10.35
C ASP A 65 8.94 -19.01 -10.50
N VAL A 66 9.00 -20.31 -10.23
CA VAL A 66 10.23 -21.12 -10.33
C VAL A 66 10.76 -21.20 -11.77
N ASN A 67 9.87 -21.08 -12.77
CA ASN A 67 10.23 -21.08 -14.19
C ASN A 67 10.62 -19.68 -14.69
N ASN A 68 10.32 -18.65 -13.90
CA ASN A 68 10.63 -17.26 -14.22
C ASN A 68 11.19 -16.51 -12.99
N PRO A 69 12.29 -16.96 -12.40
CA PRO A 69 12.78 -16.42 -11.13
C PRO A 69 13.15 -14.94 -11.24
N LEU A 70 13.01 -14.25 -10.11
CA LEU A 70 13.41 -12.84 -10.00
C LEU A 70 14.92 -12.69 -10.17
N THR A 71 15.32 -11.65 -10.87
CA THR A 71 16.71 -11.21 -11.02
C THR A 71 16.79 -9.70 -10.96
N LEU A 72 17.96 -9.15 -10.64
CA LEU A 72 18.17 -7.70 -10.63
C LEU A 72 17.80 -7.05 -11.98
N ALA A 73 18.13 -7.70 -13.09
CA ALA A 73 17.80 -7.22 -14.42
C ALA A 73 16.29 -7.13 -14.65
N LYS A 74 15.53 -8.16 -14.24
CA LYS A 74 14.06 -8.17 -14.32
C LYS A 74 13.44 -7.11 -13.42
N VAL A 75 13.93 -6.96 -12.20
CA VAL A 75 13.44 -5.93 -11.26
C VAL A 75 13.68 -4.53 -11.83
N ASN A 76 14.86 -4.27 -12.40
CA ASN A 76 15.16 -2.98 -13.02
C ASN A 76 14.29 -2.73 -14.27
N LEU A 77 14.09 -3.75 -15.10
CA LEU A 77 13.18 -3.65 -16.24
C LEU A 77 11.75 -3.38 -15.75
N GLY A 78 11.27 -4.10 -14.73
CA GLY A 78 9.95 -3.89 -14.16
C GLY A 78 9.73 -2.46 -13.65
N LYS A 79 10.75 -1.86 -13.02
CA LYS A 79 10.69 -0.44 -12.62
C LYS A 79 10.52 0.50 -13.81
N LEU A 80 11.20 0.25 -14.91
CA LEU A 80 11.05 1.05 -16.13
C LEU A 80 9.66 0.86 -16.73
N LEU A 81 9.22 -0.40 -16.89
CA LEU A 81 7.92 -0.73 -17.47
C LEU A 81 6.74 -0.19 -16.63
N PHE A 82 6.89 -0.13 -15.32
CA PHE A 82 5.87 0.41 -14.43
C PHE A 82 5.54 1.89 -14.71
N HIS A 83 6.53 2.64 -15.20
CA HIS A 83 6.40 4.06 -15.55
C HIS A 83 6.31 4.30 -17.07
N GLU A 84 6.41 3.24 -17.88
CA GLU A 84 6.48 3.36 -19.34
C GLU A 84 5.10 3.63 -19.94
N THR A 85 4.89 4.84 -20.42
CA THR A 85 3.65 5.23 -21.08
C THR A 85 3.52 4.65 -22.49
N GLY A 86 4.63 4.25 -23.11
CA GLY A 86 4.64 3.58 -24.42
C GLY A 86 3.82 2.29 -24.46
N LEU A 87 3.52 1.69 -23.30
CA LEU A 87 2.65 0.52 -23.18
C LEU A 87 1.16 0.84 -23.35
N ALA A 88 0.75 2.11 -23.23
CA ALA A 88 -0.62 2.57 -23.44
C ALA A 88 -0.92 2.69 -24.95
N MET A 89 -1.05 1.55 -25.63
CA MET A 89 -1.18 1.46 -27.07
C MET A 89 -2.62 1.28 -27.58
N ASN A 90 -3.54 0.92 -26.71
CA ASN A 90 -4.95 0.65 -27.07
C ASN A 90 -5.91 1.50 -26.23
N PRO A 91 -5.82 2.83 -26.28
CA PRO A 91 -6.77 3.71 -25.63
C PRO A 91 -8.12 3.69 -26.35
N ASN A 92 -9.18 4.11 -25.65
CA ASN A 92 -10.49 4.34 -26.28
C ASN A 92 -10.46 5.52 -27.25
N MET A 93 -9.64 6.53 -26.96
CA MET A 93 -9.39 7.68 -27.82
C MET A 93 -7.92 7.80 -28.17
N ASN A 94 -7.61 8.13 -29.42
CA ASN A 94 -6.22 8.25 -29.88
C ASN A 94 -5.38 9.24 -29.05
N GLU A 95 -6.01 10.26 -28.51
CA GLU A 95 -5.42 11.28 -27.64
C GLU A 95 -4.90 10.70 -26.33
N GLY A 96 -5.37 9.53 -25.93
CA GLY A 96 -4.91 8.78 -24.76
C GLY A 96 -3.66 7.94 -25.02
N MET A 97 -3.27 7.74 -26.28
CA MET A 97 -2.12 6.93 -26.61
C MET A 97 -0.85 7.50 -25.96
N HIS A 98 -0.11 6.62 -25.26
CA HIS A 98 1.14 6.98 -24.58
C HIS A 98 1.00 8.05 -23.47
N THR A 99 -0.20 8.19 -22.86
CA THR A 99 -0.43 9.21 -21.81
C THR A 99 -0.58 8.64 -20.41
N TYR A 100 -0.64 7.33 -20.24
CA TYR A 100 -0.78 6.68 -18.95
C TYR A 100 0.10 5.43 -18.82
N SER A 101 0.35 5.05 -17.60
CA SER A 101 1.12 3.86 -17.22
C SER A 101 0.57 3.30 -15.91
N CYS A 102 1.15 2.22 -15.39
CA CYS A 102 0.82 1.72 -14.04
C CYS A 102 0.99 2.83 -12.98
N ALA A 103 2.06 3.63 -13.10
CA ALA A 103 2.34 4.73 -12.19
C ALA A 103 1.31 5.87 -12.23
N SER A 104 0.43 5.95 -13.23
CA SER A 104 -0.64 6.95 -13.28
C SER A 104 -1.68 6.78 -12.17
N CYS A 105 -1.83 5.54 -11.66
CA CYS A 105 -2.76 5.21 -10.59
C CYS A 105 -2.06 4.67 -9.34
N HIS A 106 -0.84 4.14 -9.48
CA HIS A 106 -0.05 3.56 -8.39
C HIS A 106 1.19 4.39 -8.13
N HIS A 107 1.07 5.43 -7.30
CA HIS A 107 2.14 6.38 -7.02
C HIS A 107 3.06 5.86 -5.91
N ALA A 108 4.37 5.84 -6.15
CA ALA A 108 5.35 5.33 -5.20
C ALA A 108 5.29 6.07 -3.84
N GLU A 109 5.21 7.41 -3.86
CA GLU A 109 5.13 8.23 -2.66
C GLU A 109 3.80 8.07 -1.89
N ALA A 110 2.78 7.49 -2.52
CA ALA A 110 1.52 7.12 -1.86
C ALA A 110 1.50 5.63 -1.45
N GLY A 111 2.64 4.95 -1.39
CA GLY A 111 2.72 3.52 -1.10
C GLY A 111 2.18 2.66 -2.24
N PHE A 112 2.43 3.05 -3.48
CA PHE A 112 1.97 2.39 -4.70
C PHE A 112 0.45 2.21 -4.79
N GLN A 113 -0.28 3.12 -4.20
CA GLN A 113 -1.73 3.30 -4.36
C GLN A 113 -2.00 4.70 -4.94
N SER A 114 -3.24 5.03 -5.23
CA SER A 114 -3.59 6.41 -5.57
C SER A 114 -3.47 7.30 -4.31
N GLY A 115 -2.78 8.43 -4.42
CA GLY A 115 -2.74 9.46 -3.38
C GLY A 115 -4.04 10.26 -3.29
N LEU A 116 -4.88 10.18 -4.33
CA LEU A 116 -6.23 10.76 -4.40
C LEU A 116 -7.28 9.68 -4.17
N LEU A 117 -8.53 10.08 -3.97
CA LEU A 117 -9.65 9.14 -3.81
C LEU A 117 -9.83 8.26 -5.04
N GLN A 118 -9.65 8.83 -6.23
CA GLN A 118 -9.71 8.13 -7.50
C GLN A 118 -8.57 8.59 -8.40
N GLY A 119 -7.94 7.63 -9.08
CA GLY A 119 -6.96 7.92 -10.12
C GLY A 119 -7.63 8.05 -11.50
N ILE A 120 -6.99 8.77 -12.40
CA ILE A 120 -7.39 8.85 -13.80
C ILE A 120 -6.37 8.07 -14.61
N GLY A 121 -6.77 7.02 -15.28
CA GLY A 121 -6.00 6.29 -16.26
C GLY A 121 -5.97 7.01 -17.60
N GLU A 122 -6.64 6.46 -18.60
CA GLU A 122 -6.86 7.13 -19.87
C GLU A 122 -7.69 8.41 -19.69
N GLY A 123 -7.37 9.43 -20.47
CA GLY A 123 -8.00 10.75 -20.40
C GLY A 123 -7.41 11.68 -19.34
N GLY A 124 -6.44 11.20 -18.54
CA GLY A 124 -5.67 12.04 -17.64
C GLY A 124 -4.41 12.59 -18.26
N MET A 125 -3.97 13.77 -17.81
CA MET A 125 -2.70 14.44 -18.14
C MET A 125 -1.91 14.71 -16.87
N GLY A 126 -0.57 14.69 -17.00
CA GLY A 126 0.31 14.90 -15.87
C GLY A 126 0.34 13.72 -14.90
N PHE A 127 1.15 13.83 -13.86
CA PHE A 127 1.32 12.77 -12.86
C PHE A 127 1.26 13.31 -11.43
N GLY A 128 2.14 14.23 -11.07
CA GLY A 128 2.37 14.63 -9.68
C GLY A 128 3.20 13.60 -8.92
N ILE A 129 3.38 13.81 -7.63
CA ILE A 129 4.14 12.92 -6.75
C ILE A 129 3.24 11.79 -6.21
N ALA A 130 2.01 12.14 -5.83
CA ALA A 130 1.01 11.22 -5.30
C ALA A 130 -0.30 11.21 -6.12
N GLY A 131 -0.25 11.73 -7.35
CA GLY A 131 -1.38 11.85 -8.27
C GLY A 131 -2.02 13.22 -8.31
N GLU A 132 -1.61 14.15 -7.45
CA GLU A 132 -2.16 15.51 -7.35
C GLU A 132 -1.94 16.36 -8.62
N GLY A 133 -0.94 16.02 -9.42
CA GLY A 133 -0.66 16.68 -10.69
C GLY A 133 -1.35 16.04 -11.89
N ARG A 134 -2.19 15.03 -11.68
CA ARG A 134 -2.93 14.39 -12.76
C ARG A 134 -4.35 14.93 -12.82
N PHE A 135 -4.71 15.49 -13.95
CA PHE A 135 -5.98 16.14 -14.18
C PHE A 135 -6.56 15.73 -15.54
N LYS A 136 -7.85 15.97 -15.73
CA LYS A 136 -8.57 15.66 -16.95
C LYS A 136 -7.97 16.37 -18.16
N ASN A 137 -7.73 15.63 -19.22
CA ASN A 137 -7.43 16.18 -20.54
C ASN A 137 -8.69 16.86 -21.10
N SER A 138 -8.56 18.09 -21.58
CA SER A 138 -9.69 18.89 -22.10
C SER A 138 -10.37 18.29 -23.34
N LEU A 139 -9.71 17.37 -24.02
CA LEU A 139 -10.25 16.67 -25.20
C LEU A 139 -11.22 15.54 -24.83
N TYR A 140 -11.23 15.12 -23.54
CA TYR A 140 -12.08 14.05 -23.06
C TYR A 140 -13.37 14.59 -22.44
N GLN A 141 -14.48 13.90 -22.70
CA GLN A 141 -15.71 14.10 -21.91
C GLN A 141 -15.60 13.32 -20.60
N GLU A 142 -16.43 13.65 -19.61
CA GLU A 142 -16.41 12.94 -18.31
C GLU A 142 -16.70 11.44 -18.46
N ALA A 143 -17.58 11.08 -19.41
CA ALA A 143 -17.96 9.70 -19.67
C ALA A 143 -16.87 8.86 -20.35
N ASP A 144 -15.87 9.52 -20.95
CA ASP A 144 -14.79 8.86 -21.68
C ASP A 144 -13.52 8.70 -20.81
N LEU A 145 -13.56 9.22 -19.57
CA LEU A 145 -12.44 9.11 -18.65
C LEU A 145 -12.38 7.70 -18.05
N ASP A 146 -11.20 7.10 -18.03
CA ASP A 146 -10.92 5.93 -17.21
C ASP A 146 -10.64 6.39 -15.77
N VAL A 147 -11.70 6.48 -14.99
CA VAL A 147 -11.65 6.80 -13.56
C VAL A 147 -11.94 5.56 -12.75
N GLN A 148 -11.05 5.20 -11.86
CA GLN A 148 -11.22 4.03 -11.02
C GLN A 148 -12.46 4.18 -10.12
N PRO A 149 -13.37 3.18 -10.05
CA PRO A 149 -14.59 3.26 -9.25
C PRO A 149 -14.32 3.28 -7.75
N ILE A 150 -13.16 2.78 -7.34
CA ILE A 150 -12.65 2.78 -5.97
C ILE A 150 -11.21 3.28 -5.98
N ARG A 151 -10.71 3.69 -4.82
CA ARG A 151 -9.30 4.07 -4.68
C ARG A 151 -8.41 2.90 -5.12
N THR A 152 -7.47 3.18 -6.00
CA THR A 152 -6.49 2.21 -6.48
C THR A 152 -5.73 1.59 -5.30
N PRO A 153 -5.75 0.27 -5.12
CA PRO A 153 -5.08 -0.40 -4.01
C PRO A 153 -3.55 -0.34 -4.14
N SER A 154 -2.86 -0.52 -3.03
CA SER A 154 -1.40 -0.65 -3.03
C SER A 154 -0.94 -1.92 -3.76
N THR A 155 0.12 -1.80 -4.53
CA THR A 155 0.83 -2.96 -5.12
C THR A 155 1.99 -3.44 -4.25
N LEU A 156 2.16 -2.87 -3.03
CA LEU A 156 3.18 -3.35 -2.10
C LEU A 156 2.89 -4.79 -1.67
N ASN A 157 3.93 -5.60 -1.64
CA ASN A 157 3.88 -6.96 -1.13
C ASN A 157 2.91 -7.92 -1.85
N VAL A 158 2.50 -7.60 -3.08
CA VAL A 158 1.58 -8.47 -3.84
C VAL A 158 2.14 -9.87 -4.06
N ALA A 159 3.47 -10.05 -4.08
CA ALA A 159 4.10 -11.37 -4.20
C ALA A 159 3.78 -12.32 -3.02
N TYR A 160 3.33 -11.79 -1.89
CA TYR A 160 2.96 -12.57 -0.69
C TYR A 160 1.46 -12.79 -0.56
N GLN A 161 0.67 -12.37 -1.55
CA GLN A 161 -0.78 -12.44 -1.52
C GLN A 161 -1.28 -13.55 -2.44
N ASP A 162 -2.03 -14.50 -1.89
CA ASP A 162 -2.75 -15.51 -2.68
C ASP A 162 -4.06 -14.96 -3.24
N VAL A 163 -4.62 -13.94 -2.58
CA VAL A 163 -5.86 -13.28 -2.95
C VAL A 163 -5.58 -11.81 -3.16
N MET A 164 -5.78 -11.33 -4.38
CA MET A 164 -5.67 -9.93 -4.70
C MET A 164 -7.05 -9.30 -4.80
N LEU A 165 -7.14 -8.02 -4.49
CA LEU A 165 -8.34 -7.24 -4.33
C LEU A 165 -9.32 -7.82 -3.29
N TRP A 166 -10.27 -6.99 -2.90
CA TRP A 166 -11.25 -7.34 -1.89
C TRP A 166 -12.18 -8.49 -2.30
N ASN A 167 -12.44 -8.61 -3.60
CA ASN A 167 -13.27 -9.66 -4.17
C ASN A 167 -12.48 -10.87 -4.71
N GLY A 168 -11.16 -10.91 -4.54
CA GLY A 168 -10.32 -11.98 -5.05
C GLY A 168 -10.23 -12.04 -6.58
N GLN A 169 -10.41 -10.92 -7.26
CA GLN A 169 -10.60 -10.86 -8.71
C GLN A 169 -9.34 -11.23 -9.51
N PHE A 170 -8.15 -11.05 -8.98
CA PHE A 170 -6.89 -11.29 -9.67
C PHE A 170 -6.12 -12.45 -9.05
N GLY A 171 -5.44 -13.20 -9.91
CA GLY A 171 -4.66 -14.37 -9.56
C GLY A 171 -5.53 -15.62 -9.47
N ALA A 172 -5.15 -16.67 -10.20
CA ALA A 172 -5.83 -17.96 -10.20
C ALA A 172 -5.01 -18.99 -9.42
N THR A 173 -4.35 -18.57 -8.35
CA THR A 173 -3.50 -19.42 -7.50
C THR A 173 -3.97 -19.37 -6.05
N GLY A 174 -3.55 -20.33 -5.24
CA GLY A 174 -3.90 -20.39 -3.83
C GLY A 174 -5.40 -20.41 -3.63
N THR A 175 -5.93 -19.48 -2.83
CA THR A 175 -7.36 -19.35 -2.56
C THR A 175 -8.20 -18.87 -3.75
N ASN A 176 -7.55 -18.37 -4.81
CA ASN A 176 -8.20 -17.95 -6.05
C ASN A 176 -8.24 -19.01 -7.13
N GLU A 177 -7.67 -20.18 -6.90
CA GLU A 177 -7.68 -21.30 -7.86
C GLU A 177 -9.11 -21.63 -8.27
N GLY A 178 -9.36 -21.71 -9.59
CA GLY A 178 -10.68 -21.97 -10.14
C GLY A 178 -11.63 -20.75 -10.21
N THR A 179 -11.15 -19.53 -9.95
CA THR A 179 -11.97 -18.32 -9.99
C THR A 179 -12.01 -17.63 -11.36
N GLU A 180 -11.33 -18.14 -12.37
CA GLU A 180 -11.19 -17.54 -13.70
C GLU A 180 -12.52 -17.25 -14.38
N ALA A 181 -13.54 -18.06 -14.13
CA ALA A 181 -14.90 -17.88 -14.67
C ALA A 181 -15.57 -16.60 -14.15
N ASN A 182 -15.11 -16.08 -13.02
CA ASN A 182 -15.67 -14.86 -12.41
C ASN A 182 -15.02 -13.58 -12.97
N TRP A 183 -13.98 -13.71 -13.80
CA TRP A 183 -13.26 -12.57 -14.34
C TRP A 183 -13.99 -12.01 -15.55
N THR A 184 -14.07 -10.69 -15.63
CA THR A 184 -14.67 -10.01 -16.77
C THR A 184 -13.70 -9.97 -17.96
N THR A 185 -14.21 -9.61 -19.14
CA THR A 185 -13.38 -9.49 -20.35
C THR A 185 -12.25 -8.43 -20.23
N GLY A 186 -12.43 -7.44 -19.37
CA GLY A 186 -11.40 -6.43 -19.09
C GLY A 186 -10.42 -6.80 -17.97
N THR A 187 -10.59 -7.96 -17.35
CA THR A 187 -9.73 -8.43 -16.27
C THR A 187 -8.60 -9.28 -16.86
N PRO A 188 -7.32 -8.99 -16.55
CA PRO A 188 -6.23 -9.86 -16.94
C PRO A 188 -6.44 -11.26 -16.36
N LYS A 189 -6.45 -12.28 -17.20
CA LYS A 189 -6.70 -13.67 -16.77
C LYS A 189 -5.43 -14.39 -16.39
N GLU A 190 -4.31 -13.92 -16.90
CA GLU A 190 -2.98 -14.47 -16.61
C GLU A 190 -1.95 -13.35 -16.63
N VAL A 191 -0.97 -13.43 -15.78
CA VAL A 191 0.22 -12.60 -15.79
C VAL A 191 1.41 -13.48 -16.19
#